data_cd638311bffe52392894ca540e2c43bd
#
_entry.id   cd638311bffe52392894ca540e2c43bd
#
_cell.length_a   1.000
_cell.length_b   1.000
_cell.length_c   1.000
_cell.angle_alpha   90.00
_cell.angle_beta   90.00
_cell.angle_gamma   90.00
#
_symmetry.space_group_name_H-M   'P 1'
#
loop_
_entity.id
_entity.type
_entity.pdbx_description
1 polymer ?
#
loop_
_entity_poly.entity_id
_entity_poly.type
_entity_poly.pdbx_seq_one_letter_code
_entity_poly.pdbx_strand_id
1 'polypeptide(L)'
;MARSALKTRFISHGTLGSKDLEATRRFYEEFLGLEVVRTSRVSLMIRLGGEHVYAVVYTKKKEPMARIYHNGLDVDTDAEVDEAWRLCKEQAAKWGLHDIGKPSARHGTYSFLFWDADDNAWEILSNPKGGYTWIFEQGDLAGRGHFERGFRHKRPDAKKGTA
;
A
#
# COMPACT_ATOMS: atom_id res chain seq x y z
N MET A 1 -24.04 -2.84 16.29
CA MET A 1 -23.27 -3.73 15.38
C MET A 1 -23.98 -5.04 15.21
N ALA A 2 -24.09 -5.54 13.96
CA ALA A 2 -24.65 -6.87 13.70
C ALA A 2 -23.79 -7.94 14.42
N ARG A 3 -24.44 -8.97 14.97
CA ARG A 3 -23.73 -10.05 15.66
C ARG A 3 -23.10 -10.98 14.60
N SER A 4 -21.75 -11.03 14.58
CA SER A 4 -21.04 -11.92 13.65
C SER A 4 -21.32 -13.39 13.98
N ALA A 5 -21.51 -14.21 12.95
CA ALA A 5 -21.61 -15.68 13.10
C ALA A 5 -20.25 -16.32 13.48
N LEU A 6 -19.14 -15.65 13.15
CA LEU A 6 -17.78 -16.10 13.45
C LEU A 6 -17.19 -15.26 14.58
N LYS A 7 -16.33 -15.87 15.40
CA LYS A 7 -15.60 -15.17 16.48
C LYS A 7 -14.28 -14.56 15.98
N THR A 8 -14.31 -13.91 14.82
CA THR A 8 -13.13 -13.25 14.25
C THR A 8 -12.78 -11.97 15.02
N ARG A 9 -11.49 -11.64 15.12
CA ARG A 9 -10.98 -10.48 15.88
C ARG A 9 -10.39 -9.39 15.00
N PHE A 10 -9.63 -9.77 13.98
CA PHE A 10 -8.97 -8.82 13.07
C PHE A 10 -8.59 -9.50 11.75
N ILE A 11 -8.25 -8.69 10.74
CA ILE A 11 -7.67 -9.17 9.48
C ILE A 11 -6.19 -9.44 9.74
N SER A 12 -5.78 -10.70 9.79
CA SER A 12 -4.43 -11.08 10.23
C SER A 12 -3.38 -10.94 9.14
N HIS A 13 -3.66 -11.39 7.92
CA HIS A 13 -2.67 -11.40 6.84
C HIS A 13 -3.28 -11.41 5.44
N GLY A 14 -2.47 -10.96 4.49
CA GLY A 14 -2.63 -11.20 3.06
C GLY A 14 -1.53 -12.12 2.53
N THR A 15 -1.55 -12.40 1.23
CA THR A 15 -0.51 -13.22 0.57
C THR A 15 -0.07 -12.58 -0.74
N LEU A 16 1.25 -12.52 -0.94
CA LEU A 16 1.92 -12.05 -2.15
C LEU A 16 2.75 -13.18 -2.75
N GLY A 17 3.03 -13.10 -4.03
CA GLY A 17 3.93 -14.05 -4.70
C GLY A 17 5.31 -13.44 -4.91
N SER A 18 6.33 -14.31 -5.00
CA SER A 18 7.69 -13.94 -5.37
C SER A 18 8.29 -14.99 -6.30
N LYS A 19 8.97 -14.54 -7.33
CA LYS A 19 9.74 -15.39 -8.27
C LYS A 19 11.16 -15.60 -7.79
N ASP A 20 11.67 -14.71 -6.93
CA ASP A 20 12.99 -14.75 -6.29
C ASP A 20 12.93 -14.12 -4.89
N LEU A 21 12.81 -14.94 -3.86
CA LEU A 21 12.66 -14.49 -2.48
C LEU A 21 13.82 -13.63 -1.97
N GLU A 22 15.03 -13.81 -2.46
CA GLU A 22 16.18 -12.99 -2.04
C GLU A 22 16.14 -11.60 -2.69
N ALA A 23 15.81 -11.52 -3.97
CA ALA A 23 15.62 -10.24 -4.65
C ALA A 23 14.43 -9.48 -4.07
N THR A 24 13.30 -10.15 -3.85
CA THR A 24 12.09 -9.59 -3.22
C THR A 24 12.39 -9.08 -1.81
N ARG A 25 13.13 -9.84 -1.00
CA ARG A 25 13.56 -9.43 0.34
C ARG A 25 14.32 -8.11 0.29
N ARG A 26 15.36 -8.02 -0.55
CA ARG A 26 16.16 -6.79 -0.68
C ARG A 26 15.30 -5.60 -1.11
N PHE A 27 14.41 -5.78 -2.07
CA PHE A 27 13.51 -4.72 -2.51
C PHE A 27 12.59 -4.25 -1.37
N TYR A 28 12.02 -5.16 -0.61
CA TYR A 28 11.11 -4.82 0.49
C TYR A 28 11.84 -4.14 1.65
N GLU A 29 13.04 -4.60 2.02
CA GLU A 29 13.84 -3.99 3.07
C GLU A 29 14.46 -2.65 2.65
N GLU A 30 15.13 -2.61 1.47
CA GLU A 30 15.96 -1.46 1.06
C GLU A 30 15.17 -0.34 0.37
N PHE A 31 14.09 -0.68 -0.33
CA PHE A 31 13.30 0.29 -1.10
C PHE A 31 11.97 0.64 -0.44
N LEU A 32 11.21 -0.35 0.01
CA LEU A 32 9.92 -0.11 0.67
C LEU A 32 10.03 0.13 2.18
N GLY A 33 11.16 -0.20 2.81
CA GLY A 33 11.37 -0.01 4.25
C GLY A 33 10.59 -0.98 5.13
N LEU A 34 10.22 -2.16 4.59
CA LEU A 34 9.45 -3.17 5.34
C LEU A 34 10.35 -4.00 6.24
N GLU A 35 9.80 -4.47 7.36
CA GLU A 35 10.42 -5.54 8.13
C GLU A 35 10.16 -6.88 7.44
N VAL A 36 11.22 -7.66 7.22
CA VAL A 36 11.14 -8.95 6.52
C VAL A 36 11.78 -10.05 7.35
N VAL A 37 11.08 -11.16 7.53
CA VAL A 37 11.62 -12.36 8.15
C VAL A 37 11.40 -13.57 7.25
N ARG A 38 12.40 -14.46 7.20
CA ARG A 38 12.25 -15.73 6.50
C ARG A 38 11.53 -16.73 7.40
N THR A 39 10.47 -17.32 6.90
CA THR A 39 9.67 -18.31 7.65
C THR A 39 9.90 -19.73 7.19
N SER A 40 10.34 -19.93 5.93
CA SER A 40 10.73 -21.24 5.40
C SER A 40 11.66 -21.09 4.18
N ARG A 41 12.01 -22.21 3.55
CA ARG A 41 12.77 -22.20 2.27
C ARG A 41 11.98 -21.53 1.13
N VAL A 42 10.67 -21.48 1.22
CA VAL A 42 9.77 -21.01 0.16
C VAL A 42 8.91 -19.82 0.57
N SER A 43 9.18 -19.19 1.72
CA SER A 43 8.35 -18.08 2.20
C SER A 43 9.09 -17.08 3.07
N LEU A 44 8.60 -15.83 2.99
CA LEU A 44 8.91 -14.71 3.89
C LEU A 44 7.62 -14.26 4.58
N MET A 45 7.76 -13.48 5.64
CA MET A 45 6.70 -12.68 6.24
C MET A 45 7.16 -11.24 6.26
N ILE A 46 6.28 -10.30 5.91
CA ILE A 46 6.57 -8.86 5.90
C ILE A 46 5.54 -8.08 6.71
N ARG A 47 5.96 -6.96 7.29
CA ARG A 47 5.09 -5.98 7.95
C ARG A 47 5.68 -4.57 7.88
N LEU A 48 4.82 -3.58 8.14
CA LEU A 48 5.23 -2.20 8.40
C LEU A 48 4.30 -1.62 9.47
N GLY A 49 4.81 -1.47 10.69
CA GLY A 49 3.97 -1.11 11.84
C GLY A 49 2.88 -2.17 12.11
N GLY A 50 2.05 -1.98 13.10
CA GLY A 50 0.82 -2.77 13.32
C GLY A 50 0.95 -4.30 13.34
N GLU A 51 -0.21 -4.96 13.40
CA GLU A 51 -0.33 -6.42 13.53
C GLU A 51 -0.67 -7.12 12.19
N HIS A 52 -1.07 -6.34 11.16
CA HIS A 52 -1.35 -6.88 9.85
C HIS A 52 -0.05 -7.21 9.11
N VAL A 53 0.05 -8.40 8.56
CA VAL A 53 1.24 -8.89 7.87
C VAL A 53 0.89 -9.44 6.49
N TYR A 54 1.89 -9.64 5.64
CA TYR A 54 1.76 -10.42 4.41
C TYR A 54 2.69 -11.62 4.44
N ALA A 55 2.16 -12.79 4.06
CA ALA A 55 2.98 -13.91 3.67
C ALA A 55 3.44 -13.70 2.22
N VAL A 56 4.74 -13.87 1.96
CA VAL A 56 5.31 -13.82 0.61
C VAL A 56 5.77 -15.22 0.27
N VAL A 57 5.18 -15.83 -0.77
CA VAL A 57 5.38 -17.23 -1.09
C VAL A 57 6.05 -17.35 -2.46
N TYR A 58 7.10 -18.21 -2.53
CA TYR A 58 7.73 -18.51 -3.81
C TYR A 58 6.75 -19.12 -4.80
N THR A 59 6.73 -18.59 -6.00
CA THR A 59 5.92 -19.10 -7.11
C THR A 59 6.74 -19.07 -8.40
N LYS A 60 6.75 -20.18 -9.16
CA LYS A 60 7.46 -20.26 -10.44
C LYS A 60 6.89 -19.36 -11.51
N LYS A 61 5.58 -19.19 -11.48
CA LYS A 61 4.82 -18.37 -12.42
C LYS A 61 3.79 -17.55 -11.66
N LYS A 62 3.68 -16.30 -12.03
CA LYS A 62 2.69 -15.39 -11.46
C LYS A 62 2.07 -14.56 -12.58
N GLU A 63 0.76 -14.41 -12.53
CA GLU A 63 0.06 -13.42 -13.33
C GLU A 63 0.14 -12.06 -12.64
N PRO A 64 0.26 -10.96 -13.38
CA PRO A 64 0.24 -9.63 -12.80
C PRO A 64 -1.01 -9.41 -11.95
N MET A 65 -0.82 -8.83 -10.76
CA MET A 65 -1.92 -8.47 -9.89
C MET A 65 -2.77 -7.39 -10.60
N ALA A 66 -4.08 -7.62 -10.70
CA ALA A 66 -4.95 -6.61 -11.27
C ALA A 66 -4.95 -5.36 -10.37
N ARG A 67 -5.00 -4.18 -11.01
CA ARG A 67 -4.92 -2.87 -10.34
C ARG A 67 -5.86 -2.71 -9.14
N ILE A 68 -7.02 -3.36 -9.17
CA ILE A 68 -8.00 -3.31 -8.08
C ILE A 68 -7.54 -4.04 -6.81
N TYR A 69 -6.56 -4.93 -6.90
CA TYR A 69 -6.05 -5.74 -5.78
C TYR A 69 -4.69 -5.25 -5.26
N HIS A 70 -4.43 -3.95 -5.33
CA HIS A 70 -3.18 -3.36 -4.86
C HIS A 70 -3.07 -3.34 -3.32
N ASN A 71 -1.84 -3.13 -2.85
CA ASN A 71 -1.50 -3.03 -1.43
C ASN A 71 -1.02 -1.59 -1.16
N GLY A 72 -1.61 -0.93 -0.17
CA GLY A 72 -1.29 0.46 0.17
C GLY A 72 -0.19 0.58 1.21
N LEU A 73 0.72 1.54 1.01
CA LEU A 73 1.72 1.99 1.96
C LEU A 73 1.53 3.49 2.17
N ASP A 74 1.19 3.88 3.40
CA ASP A 74 0.96 5.29 3.75
C ASP A 74 2.26 6.06 3.95
N VAL A 75 2.26 7.30 3.47
CA VAL A 75 3.24 8.33 3.81
C VAL A 75 2.53 9.54 4.41
N ASP A 76 3.26 10.42 5.09
CA ASP A 76 2.65 11.50 5.88
C ASP A 76 2.09 12.64 5.01
N THR A 77 2.68 12.91 3.84
CA THR A 77 2.36 14.09 3.03
C THR A 77 2.25 13.78 1.54
N ASP A 78 1.55 14.65 0.80
CA ASP A 78 1.51 14.60 -0.66
C ASP A 78 2.89 14.80 -1.29
N ALA A 79 3.75 15.61 -0.68
CA ALA A 79 5.11 15.81 -1.14
C ALA A 79 5.95 14.53 -1.06
N GLU A 80 5.70 13.70 -0.03
CA GLU A 80 6.34 12.38 0.08
C GLU A 80 5.81 11.38 -0.95
N VAL A 81 4.54 11.49 -1.37
CA VAL A 81 4.00 10.73 -2.52
C VAL A 81 4.73 11.13 -3.81
N ASP A 82 4.93 12.43 -4.05
CA ASP A 82 5.64 12.93 -5.23
C ASP A 82 7.10 12.48 -5.23
N GLU A 83 7.77 12.52 -4.07
CA GLU A 83 9.14 12.04 -3.92
C GLU A 83 9.24 10.53 -4.13
N ALA A 84 8.33 9.74 -3.55
CA ALA A 84 8.28 8.30 -3.78
C ALA A 84 8.06 7.97 -5.27
N TRP A 85 7.20 8.72 -5.96
CA TRP A 85 7.00 8.57 -7.40
C TRP A 85 8.27 8.84 -8.19
N ARG A 86 9.01 9.93 -7.87
CA ARG A 86 10.29 10.26 -8.48
C ARG A 86 11.30 9.14 -8.29
N LEU A 87 11.45 8.63 -7.06
CA LEU A 87 12.34 7.52 -6.72
C LEU A 87 11.95 6.22 -7.45
N CYS A 88 10.67 5.88 -7.53
CA CYS A 88 10.20 4.74 -8.32
C CYS A 88 10.63 4.84 -9.77
N LYS A 89 10.51 6.01 -10.38
CA LYS A 89 10.92 6.22 -11.77
C LYS A 89 12.43 6.14 -11.97
N GLU A 90 13.20 6.76 -11.08
CA GLU A 90 14.67 6.78 -11.16
C GLU A 90 15.27 5.39 -10.95
N GLN A 91 14.69 4.61 -10.04
CA GLN A 91 15.20 3.30 -9.68
C GLN A 91 14.44 2.13 -10.30
N ALA A 92 13.55 2.40 -11.26
CA ALA A 92 12.73 1.37 -11.91
C ALA A 92 13.57 0.22 -12.46
N ALA A 93 14.65 0.51 -13.18
CA ALA A 93 15.52 -0.51 -13.76
C ALA A 93 16.26 -1.34 -12.67
N LYS A 94 16.68 -0.71 -11.57
CA LYS A 94 17.34 -1.40 -10.45
C LYS A 94 16.44 -2.43 -9.80
N TRP A 95 15.16 -2.09 -9.59
CA TRP A 95 14.21 -2.88 -8.82
C TRP A 95 13.19 -3.63 -9.69
N GLY A 96 13.26 -3.50 -11.02
CA GLY A 96 12.31 -4.13 -11.93
C GLY A 96 10.89 -3.57 -11.81
N LEU A 97 10.75 -2.28 -11.44
CA LEU A 97 9.44 -1.66 -11.30
C LEU A 97 8.85 -1.33 -12.67
N HIS A 98 7.55 -1.53 -12.82
CA HIS A 98 6.84 -1.22 -14.06
C HIS A 98 5.44 -0.64 -13.80
N ASP A 99 4.79 -0.18 -14.87
CA ASP A 99 3.45 0.43 -14.85
C ASP A 99 3.27 1.54 -13.80
N ILE A 100 4.33 2.36 -13.61
CA ILE A 100 4.37 3.45 -12.62
C ILE A 100 3.43 4.57 -13.07
N GLY A 101 2.28 4.66 -12.41
CA GLY A 101 1.26 5.68 -12.66
C GLY A 101 1.70 7.05 -12.18
N LYS A 102 1.03 8.11 -12.67
CA LYS A 102 1.23 9.47 -12.14
C LYS A 102 0.42 9.66 -10.85
N PRO A 103 0.96 10.41 -9.86
CA PRO A 103 0.20 10.79 -8.68
C PRO A 103 -1.08 11.54 -9.03
N SER A 104 -2.15 11.25 -8.32
CA SER A 104 -3.43 11.93 -8.48
C SER A 104 -4.31 11.78 -7.23
N ALA A 105 -5.20 12.76 -7.02
CA ALA A 105 -6.20 12.67 -5.96
C ALA A 105 -7.31 11.68 -6.36
N ARG A 106 -7.50 10.63 -5.56
CA ARG A 106 -8.54 9.60 -5.74
C ARG A 106 -9.04 9.13 -4.38
N HIS A 107 -10.31 8.85 -4.27
CA HIS A 107 -10.92 8.26 -3.05
C HIS A 107 -10.60 9.00 -1.75
N GLY A 108 -10.39 10.32 -1.83
CA GLY A 108 -10.04 11.16 -0.68
C GLY A 108 -8.55 11.19 -0.32
N THR A 109 -7.70 10.48 -1.03
CA THR A 109 -6.24 10.43 -0.85
C THR A 109 -5.51 10.98 -2.07
N TYR A 110 -4.21 11.24 -1.92
CA TYR A 110 -3.32 11.52 -3.03
C TYR A 110 -2.35 10.36 -3.19
N SER A 111 -2.30 9.72 -4.35
CA SER A 111 -1.61 8.45 -4.53
C SER A 111 -1.15 8.17 -5.94
N PHE A 112 -0.26 7.20 -6.08
CA PHE A 112 0.05 6.53 -7.35
C PHE A 112 0.22 5.02 -7.14
N LEU A 113 0.08 4.26 -8.23
CA LEU A 113 0.31 2.82 -8.24
C LEU A 113 1.54 2.47 -9.08
N PHE A 114 2.17 1.36 -8.74
CA PHE A 114 3.21 0.70 -9.53
C PHE A 114 3.19 -0.81 -9.27
N TRP A 115 3.89 -1.57 -10.11
CA TRP A 115 4.10 -3.01 -9.91
C TRP A 115 5.56 -3.29 -9.63
N ASP A 116 5.84 -4.23 -8.72
CA ASP A 116 7.17 -4.73 -8.45
C ASP A 116 7.60 -5.81 -9.48
N ALA A 117 8.86 -6.26 -9.41
CA ALA A 117 9.42 -7.29 -10.30
C ALA A 117 8.67 -8.64 -10.23
N ASP A 118 7.92 -8.86 -9.18
CA ASP A 118 7.09 -10.03 -8.95
C ASP A 118 5.63 -9.84 -9.36
N ASP A 119 5.31 -8.72 -10.03
CA ASP A 119 3.96 -8.35 -10.47
C ASP A 119 2.95 -8.13 -9.32
N ASN A 120 3.42 -7.83 -8.09
CA ASN A 120 2.55 -7.33 -7.03
C ASN A 120 2.29 -5.85 -7.23
N ALA A 121 1.02 -5.44 -7.11
CA ALA A 121 0.62 -4.05 -7.22
C ALA A 121 0.71 -3.34 -5.88
N TRP A 122 1.36 -2.18 -5.87
CA TRP A 122 1.56 -1.31 -4.72
C TRP A 122 0.97 0.07 -4.98
N GLU A 123 0.41 0.67 -3.94
CA GLU A 123 -0.03 2.06 -3.92
C GLU A 123 0.75 2.82 -2.85
N ILE A 124 1.41 3.91 -3.22
CA ILE A 124 1.92 4.87 -2.24
C ILE A 124 0.91 5.99 -2.14
N LEU A 125 0.46 6.27 -0.92
CA LEU A 125 -0.62 7.22 -0.70
C LEU A 125 -0.40 8.03 0.56
N SER A 126 -0.97 9.25 0.57
CA SER A 126 -1.05 10.08 1.75
C SER A 126 -2.45 10.03 2.34
N ASN A 127 -2.56 9.48 3.55
CA ASN A 127 -3.78 9.45 4.36
C ASN A 127 -3.62 10.31 5.63
N PRO A 128 -4.71 10.69 6.30
CA PRO A 128 -4.64 11.11 7.69
C PRO A 128 -3.98 10.06 8.58
N LYS A 129 -3.43 10.47 9.71
CA LYS A 129 -2.85 9.55 10.70
C LYS A 129 -3.85 8.43 11.04
N GLY A 130 -3.38 7.19 10.96
CA GLY A 130 -4.22 5.99 11.14
C GLY A 130 -4.81 5.44 9.84
N GLY A 131 -4.33 5.91 8.69
CA GLY A 131 -4.75 5.39 7.38
C GLY A 131 -6.22 5.66 7.11
N TYR A 132 -6.93 4.67 6.60
CA TYR A 132 -8.37 4.77 6.28
C TYR A 132 -9.31 4.68 7.49
N THR A 133 -8.83 4.71 8.74
CA THR A 133 -9.71 4.61 9.92
C THR A 133 -10.73 5.74 10.00
N TRP A 134 -10.41 6.92 9.47
CA TRP A 134 -11.33 8.06 9.38
C TRP A 134 -12.64 7.76 8.63
N ILE A 135 -12.64 6.79 7.71
CA ILE A 135 -13.87 6.37 7.00
C ILE A 135 -14.84 5.72 7.98
N PHE A 136 -14.33 4.89 8.89
CA PHE A 136 -15.16 4.21 9.90
C PHE A 136 -15.71 5.20 10.94
N GLU A 137 -14.98 6.28 11.23
CA GLU A 137 -15.46 7.35 12.11
C GLU A 137 -16.61 8.15 11.49
N GLN A 138 -16.60 8.32 10.18
CA GLN A 138 -17.68 9.00 9.45
C GLN A 138 -18.89 8.09 9.19
N GLY A 139 -18.72 6.78 9.19
CA GLY A 139 -19.75 5.82 8.85
C GLY A 139 -20.04 5.76 7.34
N ASP A 140 -21.22 5.29 6.99
CA ASP A 140 -21.61 5.13 5.59
C ASP A 140 -21.75 6.48 4.88
N LEU A 141 -20.96 6.69 3.85
CA LEU A 141 -20.92 7.96 3.09
C LEU A 141 -22.03 8.06 2.03
N ALA A 142 -22.90 7.05 1.94
CA ALA A 142 -24.04 7.03 1.00
C ALA A 142 -23.64 7.39 -0.46
N GLY A 143 -22.48 6.94 -0.91
CA GLY A 143 -21.95 7.22 -2.24
C GLY A 143 -21.28 8.58 -2.41
N ARG A 144 -21.16 9.36 -1.35
CA ARG A 144 -20.41 10.62 -1.35
C ARG A 144 -18.92 10.39 -1.12
N GLY A 145 -18.11 11.37 -1.48
CA GLY A 145 -16.68 11.40 -1.22
C GLY A 145 -15.87 10.53 -2.17
N HIS A 146 -15.98 9.21 -2.07
CA HIS A 146 -15.20 8.29 -2.91
C HIS A 146 -15.47 8.40 -4.41
N PHE A 147 -16.68 8.82 -4.79
CA PHE A 147 -17.12 8.93 -6.18
C PHE A 147 -17.05 10.35 -6.73
N GLU A 148 -16.83 11.35 -5.88
CA GLU A 148 -16.70 12.74 -6.31
C GLU A 148 -15.28 12.99 -6.84
N ARG A 149 -15.18 13.45 -8.09
CA ARG A 149 -13.88 13.79 -8.70
C ARG A 149 -13.24 14.93 -7.92
N GLY A 150 -11.98 14.71 -7.49
CA GLY A 150 -11.21 15.70 -6.75
C GLY A 150 -11.56 15.80 -5.26
N PHE A 151 -12.43 14.92 -4.75
CA PHE A 151 -12.66 14.83 -3.31
C PHE A 151 -11.36 14.50 -2.58
N ARG A 152 -11.09 15.24 -1.52
CA ARG A 152 -9.98 15.02 -0.61
C ARG A 152 -10.45 15.09 0.84
N HIS A 153 -10.07 14.12 1.65
CA HIS A 153 -10.29 14.19 3.08
C HIS A 153 -9.39 15.29 3.68
N LYS A 154 -9.98 16.21 4.46
CA LYS A 154 -9.22 17.23 5.18
C LYS A 154 -8.53 16.57 6.37
N ARG A 155 -7.21 16.57 6.36
CA ARG A 155 -6.44 16.07 7.50
C ARG A 155 -6.67 16.97 8.73
N PRO A 156 -6.97 16.39 9.91
CA PRO A 156 -7.06 17.15 11.14
C PRO A 156 -5.76 17.91 11.46
N ASP A 157 -4.62 17.34 11.06
CA ASP A 157 -3.27 17.78 11.41
C ASP A 157 -2.61 18.66 10.35
N ALA A 158 -3.31 19.02 9.27
CA ALA A 158 -2.78 19.96 8.30
C ALA A 158 -2.52 21.30 9.01
N LYS A 159 -1.33 21.46 9.58
CA LYS A 159 -0.86 22.76 10.05
C LYS A 159 -1.05 23.73 8.89
N LYS A 160 -1.85 24.76 9.07
CA LYS A 160 -1.93 25.88 8.14
C LYS A 160 -0.49 26.29 7.90
N GLY A 161 0.01 26.12 6.67
CA GLY A 161 1.31 26.62 6.28
C GLY A 161 1.36 28.08 6.71
N THR A 162 2.26 28.41 7.60
CA THR A 162 2.64 29.78 7.86
C THR A 162 3.23 30.30 6.56
N ALA A 163 2.52 31.25 5.96
CA ALA A 163 2.98 32.03 4.81
C ALA A 163 4.28 32.73 5.10
#